data_b0424541a64a2b4de51a20c252a7e23e
#
_entry.id   b0424541a64a2b4de51a20c252a7e23e
#
_cell.length_a   1.000
_cell.length_b   1.000
_cell.length_c   1.000
_cell.angle_alpha   90.00
_cell.angle_beta   90.00
_cell.angle_gamma   90.00
#
_symmetry.space_group_name_H-M   'P 1'
#
loop_
_entity.id
_entity.type
_entity.pdbx_description
1 polymer ?
#
loop_
_entity_poly.entity_id
_entity_poly.type
_entity_poly.pdbx_seq_one_letter_code
_entity_poly.pdbx_strand_id
1 'polypeptide(L)'
;MTLRVALSILSLALLAGCVSGGSSDALASREGRAQAGQAYVQLGLGYLQQGLTEQAKGPLKKALDLNSQDGAANAALALVYQAEDEPELAQRHYRKALASRPDDTRTRNNYGSFLYAQGQYTQAQQMFAQAAADTLYPERSRVFESLGLTALRLGQRDQAQDYLIKALRLNQQQPRALLEMAELSYEDRHYVPARDYYDRFSQLSDHSARSLLLGSRLANVFEERNKAADLGLQLQRLYPGTPEYQQYLSEQ
;
A
#
# COMPACT_ATOMS: atom_id res chain seq x y z
N MET A 1 -51.42 31.40 41.63
CA MET A 1 -50.42 32.04 40.71
C MET A 1 -48.99 31.81 41.12
N THR A 2 -48.72 31.44 42.35
CA THR A 2 -47.37 31.27 42.93
C THR A 2 -46.64 29.98 42.57
N LEU A 3 -47.35 28.89 42.38
CA LEU A 3 -46.74 27.57 42.10
C LEU A 3 -46.17 27.42 40.64
N ARG A 4 -46.81 28.08 39.68
CA ARG A 4 -46.34 28.08 38.28
C ARG A 4 -45.09 28.91 38.04
N VAL A 5 -44.90 29.97 38.83
CA VAL A 5 -43.70 30.82 38.76
C VAL A 5 -42.50 30.12 39.40
N ALA A 6 -42.69 29.36 40.48
CA ALA A 6 -41.65 28.59 41.14
C ALA A 6 -41.14 27.46 40.25
N LEU A 7 -42.01 26.80 39.46
CA LEU A 7 -41.64 25.73 38.56
C LEU A 7 -40.84 26.26 37.34
N SER A 8 -41.16 27.47 36.86
CA SER A 8 -40.45 28.10 35.73
C SER A 8 -39.03 28.55 36.11
N ILE A 9 -38.82 28.99 37.37
CA ILE A 9 -37.50 29.39 37.86
C ILE A 9 -36.61 28.16 38.10
N LEU A 10 -37.15 27.02 38.53
CA LEU A 10 -36.42 25.80 38.72
C LEU A 10 -35.93 25.18 37.41
N SER A 11 -36.71 25.33 36.31
CA SER A 11 -36.35 24.86 34.96
C SER A 11 -35.21 25.69 34.32
N LEU A 12 -35.08 27.00 34.67
CA LEU A 12 -33.99 27.84 34.14
C LEU A 12 -32.66 27.59 34.88
N ALA A 13 -32.70 27.15 36.13
CA ALA A 13 -31.49 26.87 36.90
C ALA A 13 -30.76 25.56 36.48
N LEU A 14 -31.46 24.64 35.78
CA LEU A 14 -30.88 23.39 35.28
C LEU A 14 -30.15 23.54 33.93
N LEU A 15 -30.27 24.68 33.25
CA LEU A 15 -29.55 24.97 31.99
C LEU A 15 -28.23 25.70 32.16
N ALA A 16 -27.90 26.14 33.41
CA ALA A 16 -26.66 26.84 33.70
C ALA A 16 -25.46 25.93 34.08
N GLY A 17 -25.64 24.62 34.04
CA GLY A 17 -24.70 23.65 34.58
C GLY A 17 -23.90 22.88 33.53
N CYS A 18 -23.29 23.46 32.52
CA CYS A 18 -22.26 22.82 31.71
C CYS A 18 -21.46 23.81 30.86
N VAL A 19 -21.06 24.94 31.44
CA VAL A 19 -19.92 25.73 30.96
C VAL A 19 -18.89 25.78 32.05
N SER A 20 -18.35 24.62 32.42
CA SER A 20 -17.07 24.59 33.13
C SER A 20 -16.01 24.85 32.06
N GLY A 21 -15.45 26.05 32.11
CA GLY A 21 -14.30 26.46 31.31
C GLY A 21 -13.13 25.48 31.48
N GLY A 22 -12.98 24.61 30.52
CA GLY A 22 -11.87 23.66 30.37
C GLY A 22 -11.12 23.84 29.08
N SER A 23 -11.15 25.02 28.46
CA SER A 23 -10.58 25.21 27.11
C SER A 23 -9.22 25.93 27.07
N SER A 24 -8.69 26.41 28.18
CA SER A 24 -7.40 27.11 28.17
C SER A 24 -6.19 26.25 28.56
N ASP A 25 -6.39 25.02 29.02
CA ASP A 25 -5.29 24.23 29.61
C ASP A 25 -5.08 22.83 28.97
N ALA A 26 -5.88 22.46 27.96
CA ALA A 26 -5.73 21.16 27.32
C ALA A 26 -4.31 20.96 26.73
N LEU A 27 -3.71 22.00 26.15
CA LEU A 27 -2.36 21.97 25.61
C LEU A 27 -1.26 22.17 26.67
N ALA A 28 -1.59 22.60 27.89
CA ALA A 28 -0.65 22.73 28.96
C ALA A 28 -0.26 21.35 29.53
N SER A 29 -1.15 20.39 29.51
CA SER A 29 -0.86 19.03 29.94
C SER A 29 -0.13 18.19 28.88
N ARG A 30 0.69 17.23 29.31
CA ARG A 30 1.36 16.28 28.44
C ARG A 30 0.33 15.45 27.67
N GLU A 31 -0.73 15.04 28.33
CA GLU A 31 -1.80 14.23 27.75
C GLU A 31 -2.61 15.01 26.69
N GLY A 32 -2.98 16.26 27.00
CA GLY A 32 -3.69 17.10 26.04
C GLY A 32 -2.86 17.41 24.79
N ARG A 33 -1.55 17.63 24.93
CA ARG A 33 -0.66 17.75 23.77
C ARG A 33 -0.59 16.48 22.95
N ALA A 34 -0.55 15.30 23.58
CA ALA A 34 -0.54 14.02 22.87
C ALA A 34 -1.86 13.80 22.11
N GLN A 35 -3.01 14.08 22.72
CA GLN A 35 -4.33 13.99 22.07
C GLN A 35 -4.45 14.97 20.90
N ALA A 36 -4.03 16.22 21.08
CA ALA A 36 -4.03 17.22 20.02
C ALA A 36 -3.10 16.81 18.85
N GLY A 37 -1.90 16.30 19.16
CA GLY A 37 -0.97 15.76 18.18
C GLY A 37 -1.60 14.64 17.36
N GLN A 38 -2.24 13.70 18.02
CA GLN A 38 -2.95 12.59 17.36
C GLN A 38 -4.09 13.11 16.47
N ALA A 39 -4.88 14.08 16.91
CA ALA A 39 -5.94 14.69 16.12
C ALA A 39 -5.38 15.38 14.87
N TYR A 40 -4.26 16.10 14.98
CA TYR A 40 -3.59 16.70 13.83
C TYR A 40 -3.05 15.66 12.85
N VAL A 41 -2.49 14.54 13.33
CA VAL A 41 -2.08 13.43 12.46
C VAL A 41 -3.28 12.85 11.68
N GLN A 42 -4.40 12.62 12.37
CA GLN A 42 -5.62 12.11 11.71
C GLN A 42 -6.15 13.09 10.66
N LEU A 43 -6.16 14.39 10.95
CA LEU A 43 -6.56 15.42 9.99
C LEU A 43 -5.62 15.43 8.76
N GLY A 44 -4.32 15.35 8.97
CA GLY A 44 -3.33 15.29 7.89
C GLY A 44 -3.49 14.05 7.02
N LEU A 45 -3.71 12.88 7.62
CA LEU A 45 -4.00 11.63 6.91
C LEU A 45 -5.32 11.71 6.13
N GLY A 46 -6.35 12.37 6.68
CA GLY A 46 -7.61 12.61 5.99
C GLY A 46 -7.44 13.45 4.72
N TYR A 47 -6.64 14.51 4.76
CA TYR A 47 -6.29 15.28 3.57
C TYR A 47 -5.49 14.45 2.55
N LEU A 48 -4.52 13.67 3.02
CA LEU A 48 -3.72 12.82 2.15
C LEU A 48 -4.58 11.77 1.41
N GLN A 49 -5.56 11.16 2.09
CA GLN A 49 -6.50 10.22 1.47
C GLN A 49 -7.35 10.87 0.36
N GLN A 50 -7.58 12.18 0.43
CA GLN A 50 -8.26 12.96 -0.60
C GLN A 50 -7.31 13.48 -1.70
N GLY A 51 -6.02 13.16 -1.63
CA GLY A 51 -5.00 13.68 -2.55
C GLY A 51 -4.59 15.13 -2.29
N LEU A 52 -5.02 15.72 -1.18
CA LEU A 52 -4.76 17.13 -0.82
C LEU A 52 -3.45 17.26 -0.04
N THR A 53 -2.33 16.98 -0.70
CA THR A 53 -1.00 16.89 -0.07
C THR A 53 -0.58 18.20 0.59
N GLU A 54 -0.77 19.34 -0.08
CA GLU A 54 -0.45 20.66 0.49
C GLU A 54 -1.24 20.96 1.77
N GLN A 55 -2.52 20.58 1.81
CA GLN A 55 -3.37 20.78 2.99
C GLN A 55 -2.99 19.83 4.14
N ALA A 56 -2.45 18.65 3.83
CA ALA A 56 -1.99 17.69 4.82
C ALA A 56 -0.80 18.20 5.63
N LYS A 57 0.10 18.99 5.02
CA LYS A 57 1.34 19.47 5.66
C LYS A 57 1.08 20.33 6.89
N GLY A 58 0.09 21.22 6.84
CA GLY A 58 -0.21 22.14 7.94
C GLY A 58 -0.50 21.41 9.27
N PRO A 59 -1.52 20.54 9.31
CA PRO A 59 -1.78 19.72 10.49
C PRO A 59 -0.60 18.85 10.92
N LEU A 60 0.08 18.18 9.99
CA LEU A 60 1.21 17.32 10.33
C LEU A 60 2.39 18.08 10.95
N LYS A 61 2.66 19.31 10.49
CA LYS A 61 3.64 20.20 11.13
C LYS A 61 3.22 20.57 12.54
N LYS A 62 1.93 20.92 12.77
CA LYS A 62 1.42 21.18 14.13
C LYS A 62 1.57 19.99 15.05
N ALA A 63 1.39 18.75 14.56
CA ALA A 63 1.68 17.55 15.35
C ALA A 63 3.17 17.48 15.75
N LEU A 64 4.09 17.79 14.83
CA LEU A 64 5.53 17.82 15.10
C LEU A 64 5.95 18.99 16.00
N ASP A 65 5.25 20.13 15.97
CA ASP A 65 5.49 21.23 16.90
C ASP A 65 5.14 20.82 18.36
N LEU A 66 4.12 19.96 18.53
CA LEU A 66 3.75 19.41 19.83
C LEU A 66 4.70 18.28 20.29
N ASN A 67 5.18 17.47 19.36
CA ASN A 67 6.14 16.39 19.58
C ASN A 67 7.00 16.16 18.33
N SER A 68 8.19 16.71 18.29
CA SER A 68 9.13 16.63 17.17
C SER A 68 9.55 15.19 16.81
N GLN A 69 9.39 14.24 17.73
CA GLN A 69 9.67 12.82 17.57
C GLN A 69 8.41 11.99 17.28
N ASP A 70 7.27 12.62 16.96
CA ASP A 70 6.05 11.88 16.66
C ASP A 70 6.23 10.99 15.40
N GLY A 71 6.29 9.68 15.63
CA GLY A 71 6.52 8.70 14.57
C GLY A 71 5.37 8.64 13.55
N ALA A 72 4.12 8.85 14.02
CA ALA A 72 2.95 8.83 13.13
C ALA A 72 2.90 10.08 12.25
N ALA A 73 3.21 11.27 12.81
CA ALA A 73 3.32 12.50 12.02
C ALA A 73 4.44 12.42 10.98
N ASN A 74 5.61 11.88 11.36
CA ASN A 74 6.71 11.66 10.42
C ASN A 74 6.33 10.64 9.33
N ALA A 75 5.68 9.53 9.66
CA ALA A 75 5.22 8.54 8.67
C ALA A 75 4.22 9.17 7.67
N ALA A 76 3.29 9.99 8.17
CA ALA A 76 2.33 10.68 7.31
C ALA A 76 3.00 11.73 6.40
N LEU A 77 3.96 12.51 6.91
CA LEU A 77 4.75 13.44 6.07
C LEU A 77 5.59 12.72 5.03
N ALA A 78 6.12 11.54 5.35
CA ALA A 78 6.83 10.73 4.36
C ALA A 78 5.93 10.37 3.17
N LEU A 79 4.67 10.00 3.43
CA LEU A 79 3.69 9.72 2.37
C LEU A 79 3.32 10.98 1.57
N VAL A 80 3.20 12.14 2.25
CA VAL A 80 2.96 13.43 1.57
C VAL A 80 4.09 13.73 0.60
N TYR A 81 5.33 13.71 1.06
CA TYR A 81 6.50 13.99 0.21
C TYR A 81 6.71 12.95 -0.89
N GLN A 82 6.36 11.70 -0.63
CA GLN A 82 6.36 10.67 -1.68
C GLN A 82 5.33 10.99 -2.78
N ALA A 83 4.14 11.46 -2.41
CA ALA A 83 3.12 11.86 -3.38
C ALA A 83 3.47 13.13 -4.17
N GLU A 84 4.35 13.97 -3.63
CA GLU A 84 4.86 15.18 -4.27
C GLU A 84 6.16 14.97 -5.05
N ASP A 85 6.61 13.72 -5.17
CA ASP A 85 7.87 13.36 -5.83
C ASP A 85 9.11 14.06 -5.23
N GLU A 86 9.12 14.16 -3.89
CA GLU A 86 10.21 14.71 -3.08
C GLU A 86 10.94 13.59 -2.31
N PRO A 87 11.73 12.75 -3.01
CA PRO A 87 12.22 11.49 -2.44
C PRO A 87 13.17 11.66 -1.27
N GLU A 88 14.01 12.70 -1.23
CA GLU A 88 14.94 12.95 -0.13
C GLU A 88 14.18 13.32 1.17
N LEU A 89 13.10 14.11 1.05
CA LEU A 89 12.25 14.47 2.17
C LEU A 89 11.45 13.25 2.65
N ALA A 90 10.86 12.48 1.73
CA ALA A 90 10.14 11.26 2.05
C ALA A 90 11.04 10.28 2.83
N GLN A 91 12.23 10.01 2.33
CA GLN A 91 13.18 9.11 2.98
C GLN A 91 13.59 9.59 4.38
N ARG A 92 13.86 10.90 4.52
CA ARG A 92 14.20 11.50 5.83
C ARG A 92 13.10 11.28 6.86
N HIS A 93 11.86 11.49 6.45
CA HIS A 93 10.70 11.34 7.33
C HIS A 93 10.39 9.87 7.64
N TYR A 94 10.54 8.93 6.68
CA TYR A 94 10.46 7.50 6.96
C TYR A 94 11.49 7.06 8.02
N ARG A 95 12.74 7.51 7.89
CA ARG A 95 13.79 7.18 8.89
C ARG A 95 13.47 7.74 10.29
N LYS A 96 12.97 8.98 10.37
CA LYS A 96 12.52 9.56 11.65
C LYS A 96 11.36 8.78 12.27
N ALA A 97 10.38 8.39 11.45
CA ALA A 97 9.23 7.61 11.89
C ALA A 97 9.69 6.28 12.52
N LEU A 98 10.55 5.53 11.83
CA LEU A 98 11.05 4.24 12.31
C LEU A 98 12.06 4.38 13.47
N ALA A 99 12.80 5.48 13.57
CA ALA A 99 13.63 5.76 14.74
C ALA A 99 12.79 5.95 16.01
N SER A 100 11.62 6.58 15.88
CA SER A 100 10.68 6.79 16.99
C SER A 100 9.82 5.56 17.29
N ARG A 101 9.41 4.81 16.25
CA ARG A 101 8.53 3.65 16.34
C ARG A 101 9.12 2.48 15.53
N PRO A 102 10.16 1.82 16.08
CA PRO A 102 10.90 0.78 15.35
C PRO A 102 10.01 -0.39 14.93
N ASP A 103 8.94 -0.70 15.66
CA ASP A 103 8.06 -1.84 15.40
C ASP A 103 6.82 -1.50 14.58
N ASP A 104 6.76 -0.30 13.98
CA ASP A 104 5.64 0.08 13.12
C ASP A 104 5.70 -0.65 11.76
N THR A 105 5.03 -1.78 11.71
CA THR A 105 4.97 -2.66 10.52
C THR A 105 4.44 -1.93 9.29
N ARG A 106 3.42 -1.08 9.46
CA ARG A 106 2.85 -0.29 8.35
C ARG A 106 3.88 0.67 7.77
N THR A 107 4.59 1.39 8.63
CA THR A 107 5.65 2.31 8.19
C THR A 107 6.80 1.56 7.51
N ARG A 108 7.21 0.39 8.01
CA ARG A 108 8.20 -0.47 7.33
C ARG A 108 7.72 -0.89 5.93
N ASN A 109 6.47 -1.34 5.81
CA ASN A 109 5.90 -1.72 4.52
C ASN A 109 5.86 -0.54 3.53
N ASN A 110 5.41 0.62 3.97
CA ASN A 110 5.35 1.83 3.13
C ASN A 110 6.75 2.29 2.72
N TYR A 111 7.71 2.27 3.65
CA TYR A 111 9.10 2.61 3.34
C TYR A 111 9.73 1.61 2.38
N GLY A 112 9.45 0.31 2.54
CA GLY A 112 9.86 -0.72 1.59
C GLY A 112 9.32 -0.45 0.18
N SER A 113 8.05 -0.09 0.06
CA SER A 113 7.42 0.27 -1.22
C SER A 113 8.05 1.52 -1.85
N PHE A 114 8.33 2.54 -1.04
CA PHE A 114 9.05 3.72 -1.48
C PHE A 114 10.45 3.37 -2.00
N LEU A 115 11.24 2.60 -1.25
CA LEU A 115 12.58 2.17 -1.64
C LEU A 115 12.57 1.33 -2.92
N TYR A 116 11.56 0.45 -3.08
CA TYR A 116 11.37 -0.32 -4.31
C TYR A 116 11.14 0.60 -5.52
N ALA A 117 10.29 1.60 -5.38
CA ALA A 117 10.02 2.58 -6.44
C ALA A 117 11.28 3.39 -6.81
N GLN A 118 12.16 3.67 -5.84
CA GLN A 118 13.45 4.31 -6.05
C GLN A 118 14.56 3.37 -6.58
N GLY A 119 14.24 2.11 -6.91
CA GLY A 119 15.22 1.12 -7.37
C GLY A 119 16.18 0.62 -6.28
N GLN A 120 15.96 0.99 -5.03
CA GLN A 120 16.80 0.59 -3.88
C GLN A 120 16.36 -0.79 -3.36
N TYR A 121 16.40 -1.81 -4.23
CA TYR A 121 15.77 -3.12 -4.00
C TYR A 121 16.32 -3.86 -2.78
N THR A 122 17.62 -3.79 -2.51
CA THR A 122 18.20 -4.44 -1.32
C THR A 122 17.65 -3.87 -0.02
N GLN A 123 17.52 -2.54 0.05
CA GLN A 123 16.94 -1.89 1.24
C GLN A 123 15.44 -2.15 1.33
N ALA A 124 14.72 -2.15 0.19
CA ALA A 124 13.31 -2.52 0.14
C ALA A 124 13.06 -3.92 0.68
N GLN A 125 13.88 -4.90 0.26
CA GLN A 125 13.80 -6.28 0.74
C GLN A 125 13.96 -6.37 2.27
N GLN A 126 14.90 -5.62 2.84
CA GLN A 126 15.10 -5.57 4.29
C GLN A 126 13.86 -5.02 5.02
N MET A 127 13.27 -3.94 4.52
CA MET A 127 12.06 -3.35 5.12
C MET A 127 10.86 -4.31 5.03
N PHE A 128 10.65 -4.90 3.87
CA PHE A 128 9.57 -5.88 3.68
C PHE A 128 9.79 -7.15 4.52
N ALA A 129 11.02 -7.66 4.64
CA ALA A 129 11.33 -8.82 5.47
C ALA A 129 10.98 -8.57 6.95
N GLN A 130 11.33 -7.38 7.46
CA GLN A 130 10.96 -6.98 8.82
C GLN A 130 9.44 -6.82 8.97
N ALA A 131 8.74 -6.28 7.97
CA ALA A 131 7.28 -6.18 7.98
C ALA A 131 6.61 -7.57 7.92
N ALA A 132 7.14 -8.50 7.13
CA ALA A 132 6.62 -9.86 7.01
C ALA A 132 6.77 -10.70 8.30
N ALA A 133 7.66 -10.31 9.20
CA ALA A 133 7.85 -10.97 10.50
C ALA A 133 6.66 -10.76 11.44
N ASP A 134 5.91 -9.66 11.30
CA ASP A 134 4.68 -9.44 12.04
C ASP A 134 3.56 -10.35 11.52
N THR A 135 3.27 -11.41 12.27
CA THR A 135 2.28 -12.41 11.90
C THR A 135 0.84 -11.93 12.01
N LEU A 136 0.61 -10.82 12.72
CA LEU A 136 -0.70 -10.22 12.92
C LEU A 136 -0.98 -9.06 11.95
N TYR A 137 -0.02 -8.70 11.11
CA TYR A 137 -0.20 -7.61 10.15
C TYR A 137 -1.24 -8.00 9.07
N PRO A 138 -2.36 -7.27 8.94
CA PRO A 138 -3.45 -7.64 8.02
C PRO A 138 -3.03 -7.72 6.55
N GLU A 139 -2.08 -6.87 6.13
CA GLU A 139 -1.59 -6.81 4.75
C GLU A 139 -0.40 -7.75 4.50
N ARG A 140 -0.15 -8.72 5.38
CA ARG A 140 1.05 -9.59 5.32
C ARG A 140 1.16 -10.34 3.99
N SER A 141 0.05 -10.71 3.39
CA SER A 141 0.05 -11.35 2.06
C SER A 141 0.64 -10.42 0.99
N ARG A 142 0.30 -9.14 1.01
CA ARG A 142 0.87 -8.13 0.10
C ARG A 142 2.34 -7.86 0.36
N VAL A 143 2.77 -7.94 1.63
CA VAL A 143 4.19 -7.83 1.97
C VAL A 143 4.99 -8.97 1.35
N PHE A 144 4.48 -10.21 1.38
CA PHE A 144 5.11 -11.34 0.70
C PHE A 144 5.11 -11.19 -0.82
N GLU A 145 4.04 -10.64 -1.42
CA GLU A 145 4.05 -10.28 -2.86
C GLU A 145 5.18 -9.28 -3.15
N SER A 146 5.28 -8.20 -2.36
CA SER A 146 6.34 -7.20 -2.52
C SER A 146 7.74 -7.78 -2.35
N LEU A 147 7.93 -8.73 -1.42
CA LEU A 147 9.18 -9.48 -1.28
C LEU A 147 9.49 -10.29 -2.54
N GLY A 148 8.51 -11.01 -3.08
CA GLY A 148 8.65 -11.77 -4.30
C GLY A 148 9.06 -10.90 -5.49
N LEU A 149 8.35 -9.80 -5.70
CA LEU A 149 8.68 -8.83 -6.76
C LEU A 149 10.07 -8.22 -6.57
N THR A 150 10.43 -7.90 -5.32
CA THR A 150 11.76 -7.34 -5.01
C THR A 150 12.86 -8.36 -5.26
N ALA A 151 12.64 -9.62 -4.91
CA ALA A 151 13.59 -10.72 -5.17
C ALA A 151 13.78 -10.95 -6.68
N LEU A 152 12.73 -10.84 -7.50
CA LEU A 152 12.85 -10.87 -8.96
C LEU A 152 13.75 -9.74 -9.48
N ARG A 153 13.60 -8.52 -8.96
CA ARG A 153 14.46 -7.37 -9.32
C ARG A 153 15.92 -7.58 -8.92
N LEU A 154 16.17 -8.37 -7.91
CA LEU A 154 17.53 -8.74 -7.44
C LEU A 154 18.08 -9.99 -8.12
N GLY A 155 17.34 -10.62 -9.04
CA GLY A 155 17.74 -11.88 -9.69
C GLY A 155 17.65 -13.11 -8.78
N GLN A 156 16.99 -13.01 -7.64
CA GLN A 156 16.86 -14.06 -6.62
C GLN A 156 15.62 -14.92 -6.92
N ARG A 157 15.64 -15.66 -8.02
CA ARG A 157 14.50 -16.37 -8.59
C ARG A 157 13.83 -17.34 -7.60
N ASP A 158 14.62 -18.20 -6.95
CA ASP A 158 14.08 -19.21 -6.02
C ASP A 158 13.40 -18.56 -4.81
N GLN A 159 14.03 -17.50 -4.27
CA GLN A 159 13.42 -16.74 -3.17
C GLN A 159 12.14 -16.03 -3.60
N ALA A 160 12.09 -15.53 -4.84
CA ALA A 160 10.89 -14.92 -5.38
C ALA A 160 9.73 -15.91 -5.43
N GLN A 161 9.96 -17.12 -5.94
CA GLN A 161 8.94 -18.19 -5.95
C GLN A 161 8.45 -18.49 -4.53
N ASP A 162 9.36 -18.68 -3.58
CA ASP A 162 9.00 -18.94 -2.18
C ASP A 162 8.12 -17.84 -1.58
N TYR A 163 8.46 -16.58 -1.83
CA TYR A 163 7.68 -15.45 -1.33
C TYR A 163 6.32 -15.34 -2.00
N LEU A 164 6.24 -15.52 -3.32
CA LEU A 164 4.98 -15.48 -4.07
C LEU A 164 4.04 -16.63 -3.66
N ILE A 165 4.58 -17.83 -3.44
CA ILE A 165 3.81 -18.96 -2.89
C ILE A 165 3.25 -18.62 -1.50
N LYS A 166 4.07 -18.01 -0.62
CA LYS A 166 3.58 -17.55 0.70
C LYS A 166 2.49 -16.50 0.58
N ALA A 167 2.64 -15.54 -0.34
CA ALA A 167 1.64 -14.54 -0.63
C ALA A 167 0.30 -15.18 -1.03
N LEU A 168 0.34 -16.09 -2.01
CA LEU A 168 -0.85 -16.81 -2.52
C LEU A 168 -1.45 -17.79 -1.50
N ARG A 169 -0.64 -18.33 -0.58
CA ARG A 169 -1.16 -19.16 0.53
C ARG A 169 -1.97 -18.32 1.53
N LEU A 170 -1.55 -17.07 1.80
CA LEU A 170 -2.25 -16.17 2.70
C LEU A 170 -3.47 -15.51 2.04
N ASN A 171 -3.38 -15.20 0.75
CA ASN A 171 -4.46 -14.65 -0.05
C ASN A 171 -4.36 -15.15 -1.49
N GLN A 172 -5.27 -16.00 -1.91
CA GLN A 172 -5.28 -16.60 -3.23
C GLN A 172 -5.68 -15.62 -4.35
N GLN A 173 -6.22 -14.46 -4.01
CA GLN A 173 -6.75 -13.45 -4.94
C GLN A 173 -5.78 -12.27 -5.06
N GLN A 174 -4.54 -12.54 -5.47
CA GLN A 174 -3.51 -11.53 -5.72
C GLN A 174 -3.06 -11.60 -7.19
N PRO A 175 -3.62 -10.77 -8.09
CA PRO A 175 -3.37 -10.87 -9.53
C PRO A 175 -1.88 -10.77 -9.88
N ARG A 176 -1.14 -9.85 -9.24
CA ARG A 176 0.29 -9.70 -9.53
C ARG A 176 1.07 -10.95 -9.17
N ALA A 177 0.84 -11.51 -7.98
CA ALA A 177 1.53 -12.74 -7.56
C ALA A 177 1.18 -13.92 -8.48
N LEU A 178 -0.08 -14.02 -8.92
CA LEU A 178 -0.53 -15.05 -9.87
C LEU A 178 0.17 -14.90 -11.22
N LEU A 179 0.25 -13.69 -11.78
CA LEU A 179 0.91 -13.46 -13.06
C LEU A 179 2.40 -13.77 -12.99
N GLU A 180 3.10 -13.31 -11.94
CA GLU A 180 4.52 -13.62 -11.74
C GLU A 180 4.76 -15.14 -11.62
N MET A 181 3.92 -15.85 -10.85
CA MET A 181 4.02 -17.31 -10.73
C MET A 181 3.71 -18.02 -12.05
N ALA A 182 2.78 -17.51 -12.86
CA ALA A 182 2.49 -18.04 -14.18
C ALA A 182 3.72 -17.92 -15.10
N GLU A 183 4.38 -16.76 -15.11
CA GLU A 183 5.58 -16.54 -15.92
C GLU A 183 6.75 -17.39 -15.46
N LEU A 184 7.06 -17.39 -14.15
CA LEU A 184 8.13 -18.21 -13.58
C LEU A 184 7.93 -19.69 -13.93
N SER A 185 6.69 -20.19 -13.78
CA SER A 185 6.36 -21.57 -14.13
C SER A 185 6.47 -21.84 -15.63
N TYR A 186 6.07 -20.88 -16.48
CA TYR A 186 6.21 -21.01 -17.94
C TYR A 186 7.68 -21.07 -18.36
N GLU A 187 8.52 -20.19 -17.82
CA GLU A 187 9.97 -20.17 -18.08
C GLU A 187 10.66 -21.46 -17.64
N ASP A 188 10.21 -22.06 -16.51
CA ASP A 188 10.68 -23.36 -16.01
C ASP A 188 10.08 -24.54 -16.77
N ARG A 189 9.27 -24.29 -17.82
CA ARG A 189 8.56 -25.31 -18.63
C ARG A 189 7.55 -26.14 -17.82
N HIS A 190 7.13 -25.64 -16.66
CA HIS A 190 6.04 -26.22 -15.88
C HIS A 190 4.68 -25.67 -16.38
N TYR A 191 4.31 -26.07 -17.59
CA TYR A 191 3.20 -25.44 -18.31
C TYR A 191 1.83 -25.66 -17.66
N VAL A 192 1.59 -26.78 -16.98
CA VAL A 192 0.33 -27.05 -16.29
C VAL A 192 0.14 -26.09 -15.11
N PRO A 193 1.09 -25.97 -14.17
CA PRO A 193 1.02 -24.92 -13.14
C PRO A 193 0.96 -23.50 -13.71
N ALA A 194 1.72 -23.21 -14.76
CA ALA A 194 1.70 -21.90 -15.42
C ALA A 194 0.29 -21.52 -15.90
N ARG A 195 -0.43 -22.46 -16.51
CA ARG A 195 -1.81 -22.27 -16.95
C ARG A 195 -2.76 -22.08 -15.78
N ASP A 196 -2.65 -22.86 -14.71
CA ASP A 196 -3.50 -22.70 -13.53
C ASP A 196 -3.37 -21.29 -12.92
N TYR A 197 -2.13 -20.82 -12.73
CA TYR A 197 -1.90 -19.46 -12.24
C TYR A 197 -2.42 -18.40 -13.20
N TYR A 198 -2.23 -18.57 -14.50
CA TYR A 198 -2.69 -17.63 -15.52
C TYR A 198 -4.22 -17.56 -15.58
N ASP A 199 -4.91 -18.69 -15.57
CA ASP A 199 -6.37 -18.75 -15.63
C ASP A 199 -6.99 -18.09 -14.39
N ARG A 200 -6.40 -18.27 -13.21
CA ARG A 200 -6.81 -17.59 -11.98
C ARG A 200 -6.54 -16.09 -12.04
N PHE A 201 -5.40 -15.68 -12.60
CA PHE A 201 -5.10 -14.26 -12.84
C PHE A 201 -6.18 -13.64 -13.75
N SER A 202 -6.51 -14.28 -14.86
CA SER A 202 -7.45 -13.78 -15.87
C SER A 202 -8.88 -13.59 -15.33
N GLN A 203 -9.24 -14.26 -14.25
CA GLN A 203 -10.54 -14.08 -13.57
C GLN A 203 -10.56 -12.86 -12.64
N LEU A 204 -9.41 -12.32 -12.28
CA LEU A 204 -9.25 -11.29 -11.23
C LEU A 204 -8.81 -9.93 -11.77
N SER A 205 -8.27 -9.87 -12.98
CA SER A 205 -7.67 -8.65 -13.51
C SER A 205 -7.79 -8.58 -15.03
N ASP A 206 -7.85 -7.36 -15.55
CA ASP A 206 -7.73 -7.09 -16.96
C ASP A 206 -6.34 -7.47 -17.49
N HIS A 207 -6.29 -7.78 -18.78
CA HIS A 207 -5.06 -8.17 -19.45
C HIS A 207 -4.18 -6.96 -19.80
N SER A 208 -2.90 -7.06 -19.46
CA SER A 208 -1.82 -6.21 -19.96
C SER A 208 -1.18 -6.83 -21.22
N ALA A 209 -0.32 -6.07 -21.90
CA ALA A 209 0.47 -6.61 -23.02
C ALA A 209 1.25 -7.88 -22.61
N ARG A 210 1.89 -7.85 -21.44
CA ARG A 210 2.64 -8.96 -20.85
C ARG A 210 1.77 -10.20 -20.63
N SER A 211 0.59 -10.04 -20.04
CA SER A 211 -0.31 -11.17 -19.78
C SER A 211 -0.95 -11.72 -21.05
N LEU A 212 -1.25 -10.89 -22.05
CA LEU A 212 -1.74 -11.35 -23.35
C LEU A 212 -0.70 -12.19 -24.10
N LEU A 213 0.57 -11.76 -24.07
CA LEU A 213 1.67 -12.53 -24.66
C LEU A 213 1.83 -13.88 -23.96
N LEU A 214 1.87 -13.91 -22.63
CA LEU A 214 1.96 -15.15 -21.87
C LEU A 214 0.78 -16.09 -22.17
N GLY A 215 -0.44 -15.54 -22.18
CA GLY A 215 -1.65 -16.31 -22.49
C GLY A 215 -1.63 -16.92 -23.88
N SER A 216 -1.18 -16.16 -24.90
CA SER A 216 -1.02 -16.68 -26.27
C SER A 216 0.01 -17.80 -26.35
N ARG A 217 1.14 -17.65 -25.67
CA ARG A 217 2.18 -18.68 -25.56
C ARG A 217 1.67 -19.97 -24.90
N LEU A 218 0.95 -19.81 -23.77
CA LEU A 218 0.35 -20.94 -23.06
C LEU A 218 -0.69 -21.65 -23.95
N ALA A 219 -1.54 -20.89 -24.66
CA ALA A 219 -2.50 -21.47 -25.58
C ALA A 219 -1.82 -22.26 -26.70
N ASN A 220 -0.71 -21.78 -27.24
CA ASN A 220 0.09 -22.51 -28.23
C ASN A 220 0.68 -23.81 -27.64
N VAL A 221 1.21 -23.78 -26.41
CA VAL A 221 1.72 -24.99 -25.73
C VAL A 221 0.66 -26.09 -25.60
N PHE A 222 -0.60 -25.69 -25.36
CA PHE A 222 -1.74 -26.59 -25.22
C PHE A 222 -2.52 -26.82 -26.51
N GLU A 223 -1.97 -26.39 -27.66
CA GLU A 223 -2.58 -26.54 -29.00
C GLU A 223 -3.97 -25.87 -29.17
N GLU A 224 -4.27 -24.89 -28.32
CA GLU A 224 -5.51 -24.08 -28.32
C GLU A 224 -5.41 -22.94 -29.36
N ARG A 225 -5.26 -23.26 -30.63
CA ARG A 225 -4.94 -22.31 -31.73
C ARG A 225 -5.87 -21.11 -31.81
N ASN A 226 -7.17 -21.31 -31.63
CA ASN A 226 -8.15 -20.21 -31.68
C ASN A 226 -7.92 -19.22 -30.50
N LYS A 227 -7.70 -19.74 -29.29
CA LYS A 227 -7.42 -18.92 -28.12
C LYS A 227 -6.08 -18.16 -28.27
N ALA A 228 -5.06 -18.81 -28.82
CA ALA A 228 -3.77 -18.16 -29.10
C ALA A 228 -3.94 -17.01 -30.10
N ALA A 229 -4.67 -17.21 -31.18
CA ALA A 229 -4.96 -16.19 -32.18
C ALA A 229 -5.79 -15.04 -31.61
N ASP A 230 -6.83 -15.33 -30.82
CA ASP A 230 -7.67 -14.32 -30.18
C ASP A 230 -6.87 -13.42 -29.21
N LEU A 231 -5.99 -14.01 -28.39
CA LEU A 231 -5.11 -13.26 -27.48
C LEU A 231 -4.07 -12.43 -28.25
N GLY A 232 -3.54 -12.96 -29.35
CA GLY A 232 -2.64 -12.23 -30.25
C GLY A 232 -3.33 -11.04 -30.94
N LEU A 233 -4.57 -11.19 -31.37
CA LEU A 233 -5.39 -10.09 -31.91
C LEU A 233 -5.69 -9.02 -30.85
N GLN A 234 -5.98 -9.41 -29.62
CA GLN A 234 -6.14 -8.47 -28.52
C GLN A 234 -4.85 -7.70 -28.26
N LEU A 235 -3.70 -8.39 -28.23
CA LEU A 235 -2.39 -7.77 -28.06
C LEU A 235 -2.10 -6.76 -29.17
N GLN A 236 -2.36 -7.13 -30.44
CA GLN A 236 -2.23 -6.23 -31.59
C GLN A 236 -3.12 -5.00 -31.47
N ARG A 237 -4.37 -5.18 -31.09
CA ARG A 237 -5.37 -4.11 -31.06
C ARG A 237 -5.16 -3.15 -29.90
N LEU A 238 -4.82 -3.66 -28.71
CA LEU A 238 -4.75 -2.87 -27.48
C LEU A 238 -3.33 -2.32 -27.22
N TYR A 239 -2.29 -3.02 -27.71
CA TYR A 239 -0.90 -2.73 -27.37
C TYR A 239 0.05 -2.81 -28.59
N PRO A 240 -0.28 -2.18 -29.75
CA PRO A 240 0.44 -2.39 -31.01
C PRO A 240 1.89 -1.90 -31.02
N GLY A 241 2.25 -1.00 -30.09
CA GLY A 241 3.59 -0.42 -30.03
C GLY A 241 4.50 -0.99 -28.94
N THR A 242 4.07 -2.08 -28.28
CA THR A 242 4.81 -2.61 -27.13
C THR A 242 5.87 -3.65 -27.54
N PRO A 243 6.94 -3.82 -26.71
CA PRO A 243 7.91 -4.88 -26.92
C PRO A 243 7.27 -6.27 -26.95
N GLU A 244 6.22 -6.49 -26.17
CA GLU A 244 5.49 -7.76 -26.12
C GLU A 244 4.81 -8.08 -27.45
N TYR A 245 4.25 -7.07 -28.14
CA TYR A 245 3.68 -7.28 -29.47
C TYR A 245 4.77 -7.58 -30.50
N GLN A 246 5.91 -6.90 -30.47
CA GLN A 246 7.03 -7.21 -31.35
C GLN A 246 7.55 -8.64 -31.10
N GLN A 247 7.61 -9.06 -29.84
CA GLN A 247 7.99 -10.42 -29.49
C GLN A 247 6.96 -11.44 -29.99
N TYR A 248 5.65 -11.17 -29.85
CA TYR A 248 4.60 -12.01 -30.41
C TYR A 248 4.78 -12.20 -31.92
N LEU A 249 5.05 -11.12 -32.68
CA LEU A 249 5.25 -11.21 -34.13
C LEU A 249 6.49 -12.04 -34.50
N SER A 250 7.53 -12.01 -33.69
CA SER A 250 8.75 -12.80 -33.96
C SER A 250 8.58 -14.31 -33.68
N GLU A 251 7.52 -14.69 -32.98
CA GLU A 251 7.21 -16.06 -32.59
C GLU A 251 6.19 -16.74 -33.53
N GLN A 252 5.64 -15.99 -34.53
CA GLN A 252 4.70 -16.54 -35.55
C GLN A 252 5.45 -17.18 -36.72
#